data_f419b337bcd4e39ca23ebffbe7e1563a
#
_entry.id   f419b337bcd4e39ca23ebffbe7e1563a
#
_cell.length_a   1.000
_cell.length_b   1.000
_cell.length_c   1.000
_cell.angle_alpha   90.00
_cell.angle_beta   90.00
_cell.angle_gamma   90.00
#
_symmetry.space_group_name_H-M   'P 1'
#
loop_
_entity.id
_entity.type
_entity.pdbx_description
1 polymer ?
#
loop_
_entity_poly.entity_id
_entity_poly.type
_entity_poly.pdbx_seq_one_letter_code
_entity_poly.pdbx_strand_id
1 'polypeptide(L)'
;NVYCASKHAVDAINNGMRIDLNQYGIKVSAINPGLVETGFSKVRFKGDDERAASVYKGFSPLKAEDIAEIILFTVTRPGHVNVSDLTVLPTSQANASIVKKDLGY
;
A
#
# COMPACT_ATOMS: atom_id res chain seq x y z
N ASN A 1 -11.91 -14.52 0.50
CA ASN A 1 -12.28 -14.29 1.90
C ASN A 1 -12.76 -12.85 2.10
N VAL A 2 -13.16 -12.52 3.31
CA VAL A 2 -13.72 -11.19 3.63
C VAL A 2 -12.72 -10.07 3.37
N TYR A 3 -11.45 -10.29 3.70
CA TYR A 3 -10.39 -9.31 3.47
C TYR A 3 -10.22 -9.02 1.97
N CYS A 4 -10.13 -10.05 1.14
CA CYS A 4 -10.03 -9.89 -0.31
C CYS A 4 -11.25 -9.19 -0.89
N ALA A 5 -12.46 -9.56 -0.42
CA ALA A 5 -13.69 -8.93 -0.86
C ALA A 5 -13.72 -7.43 -0.51
N SER A 6 -13.27 -7.06 0.71
CA SER A 6 -13.22 -5.66 1.12
C SER A 6 -12.22 -4.85 0.29
N LYS A 7 -11.07 -5.43 -0.07
CA LYS A 7 -10.09 -4.77 -0.93
C LYS A 7 -10.63 -4.54 -2.33
N HIS A 8 -11.33 -5.52 -2.91
CA HIS A 8 -11.96 -5.35 -4.22
C HIS A 8 -13.08 -4.28 -4.17
N ALA A 9 -13.84 -4.23 -3.07
CA ALA A 9 -14.85 -3.20 -2.88
C ALA A 9 -14.24 -1.79 -2.83
N VAL A 10 -13.10 -1.63 -2.14
CA VAL A 10 -12.38 -0.36 -2.10
C VAL A 10 -11.93 0.07 -3.49
N ASP A 11 -11.40 -0.85 -4.30
CA ASP A 11 -10.99 -0.57 -5.67
C ASP A 11 -12.18 -0.10 -6.52
N ALA A 12 -13.32 -0.76 -6.39
CA ALA A 12 -14.53 -0.39 -7.12
C ALA A 12 -15.03 1.00 -6.70
N ILE A 13 -15.02 1.29 -5.40
CA ILE A 13 -15.41 2.60 -4.87
C ILE A 13 -14.46 3.68 -5.38
N ASN A 14 -13.16 3.42 -5.36
CA ASN A 14 -12.16 4.38 -5.84
C ASN A 14 -12.38 4.72 -7.32
N ASN A 15 -12.62 3.71 -8.15
CA ASN A 15 -12.91 3.92 -9.57
C ASN A 15 -14.23 4.68 -9.77
N GLY A 16 -15.27 4.32 -9.02
CA GLY A 16 -16.56 5.01 -9.06
C GLY A 16 -16.46 6.46 -8.66
N MET A 17 -15.71 6.76 -7.60
CA MET A 17 -15.46 8.14 -7.16
C MET A 17 -14.74 8.94 -8.23
N ARG A 18 -13.75 8.35 -8.90
CA ARG A 18 -13.01 9.03 -9.97
C ARG A 18 -13.94 9.39 -11.13
N ILE A 19 -14.83 8.49 -11.50
CA ILE A 19 -15.82 8.72 -12.56
C ILE A 19 -16.78 9.84 -12.15
N ASP A 20 -17.34 9.75 -10.94
CA ASP A 20 -18.36 10.69 -10.46
C ASP A 20 -17.81 12.10 -10.24
N LEU A 21 -16.57 12.20 -9.75
CA LEU A 21 -15.97 13.47 -9.36
C LEU A 21 -15.15 14.12 -10.46
N ASN A 22 -14.93 13.41 -11.57
CA ASN A 22 -14.16 13.93 -12.71
C ASN A 22 -14.72 15.26 -13.21
N GLN A 23 -16.04 15.38 -13.30
CA GLN A 23 -16.70 16.60 -13.79
C GLN A 23 -16.43 17.84 -12.92
N TYR A 24 -15.99 17.65 -11.69
CA TYR A 24 -15.67 18.75 -10.77
C TYR A 24 -14.17 19.03 -10.69
N GLY A 25 -13.35 18.33 -11.48
CA GLY A 25 -11.90 18.48 -11.45
C GLY A 25 -11.26 17.94 -10.18
N ILE A 26 -11.92 17.05 -9.47
CA ILE A 26 -11.40 16.45 -8.24
C ILE A 26 -10.58 15.22 -8.59
N LYS A 27 -9.37 15.17 -8.06
CA LYS A 27 -8.47 14.02 -8.24
C LYS A 27 -8.81 12.94 -7.23
N VAL A 28 -8.77 11.69 -7.68
CA VAL A 28 -8.97 10.51 -6.83
C VAL A 28 -7.82 9.55 -7.09
N SER A 29 -7.12 9.17 -6.05
CA SER A 29 -5.93 8.32 -6.14
C SER A 29 -6.01 7.17 -5.16
N ALA A 30 -5.42 6.04 -5.54
CA ALA A 30 -5.26 4.88 -4.67
C ALA A 30 -3.78 4.59 -4.49
N ILE A 31 -3.34 4.44 -3.26
CA ILE A 31 -1.99 4.00 -2.92
C ILE A 31 -2.11 2.58 -2.37
N ASN A 32 -1.43 1.64 -3.01
CA ASN A 32 -1.48 0.21 -2.67
C ASN A 32 -0.10 -0.24 -2.19
N PRO A 33 0.18 -0.17 -0.89
CA PRO A 33 1.48 -0.57 -0.37
C PRO A 33 1.57 -2.09 -0.22
N GLY A 34 2.79 -2.62 -0.42
CA GLY A 34 3.12 -3.98 -0.05
C GLY A 34 3.36 -4.09 1.45
N LEU A 35 4.34 -4.89 1.85
CA LEU A 35 4.64 -5.11 3.27
C LEU A 35 5.23 -3.85 3.90
N VAL A 36 4.48 -3.26 4.80
CA VAL A 36 4.87 -2.06 5.56
C VAL A 36 5.04 -2.45 7.02
N GLU A 37 6.18 -2.12 7.59
CA GLU A 37 6.44 -2.36 9.01
C GLU A 37 5.70 -1.33 9.86
N THR A 38 4.56 -1.75 10.40
CA THR A 38 3.71 -0.96 11.27
C THR A 38 3.27 -1.84 12.45
N GLY A 39 2.42 -1.31 13.32
CA GLY A 39 1.83 -2.09 14.40
C GLY A 39 0.80 -3.14 13.95
N PHE A 40 0.43 -3.16 12.67
CA PHE A 40 -0.62 -4.05 12.17
C PHE A 40 -0.30 -5.54 12.38
N SER A 41 0.94 -5.96 12.12
CA SER A 41 1.34 -7.36 12.30
C SER A 41 1.22 -7.81 13.74
N LYS A 42 1.55 -6.95 14.71
CA LYS A 42 1.40 -7.26 16.13
C LYS A 42 -0.06 -7.45 16.50
N VAL A 43 -0.94 -6.59 16.00
CA VAL A 43 -2.38 -6.69 16.23
C VAL A 43 -2.93 -7.96 15.58
N ARG A 44 -2.54 -8.23 14.33
CA ARG A 44 -2.97 -9.40 13.57
C ARG A 44 -2.63 -10.71 14.29
N PHE A 45 -1.45 -10.79 14.92
CA PHE A 45 -0.99 -11.97 15.61
C PHE A 45 -1.27 -11.94 17.11
N LYS A 46 -2.15 -11.05 17.56
CA LYS A 46 -2.63 -10.98 18.95
C LYS A 46 -1.51 -10.80 19.97
N GLY A 47 -0.52 -9.96 19.65
CA GLY A 47 0.58 -9.68 20.55
C GLY A 47 1.74 -10.69 20.51
N ASP A 48 1.74 -11.64 19.58
CA ASP A 48 2.87 -12.54 19.34
C ASP A 48 3.97 -11.76 18.62
N ASP A 49 4.86 -11.13 19.40
CA ASP A 49 5.92 -10.29 18.85
C ASP A 49 6.92 -11.07 18.00
N GLU A 50 7.22 -12.31 18.36
CA GLU A 50 8.13 -13.17 17.61
C GLU A 50 7.57 -13.47 16.22
N ARG A 51 6.29 -13.84 16.16
CA ARG A 51 5.61 -14.12 14.90
C ARG A 51 5.47 -12.88 14.04
N ALA A 52 5.15 -11.73 14.66
CA ALA A 52 5.07 -10.45 13.96
C ALA A 52 6.43 -10.07 13.36
N ALA A 53 7.52 -10.24 14.11
CA ALA A 53 8.86 -9.93 13.64
C ALA A 53 9.30 -10.85 12.49
N SER A 54 8.88 -12.11 12.49
CA SER A 54 9.27 -13.08 11.46
C SER A 54 8.76 -12.71 10.07
N VAL A 55 7.69 -11.92 9.97
CA VAL A 55 7.14 -11.46 8.70
C VAL A 55 8.17 -10.64 7.92
N TYR A 56 8.99 -9.87 8.63
CA TYR A 56 9.95 -8.94 8.01
C TYR A 56 11.39 -9.46 8.01
N LYS A 57 11.61 -10.69 8.46
CA LYS A 57 12.95 -11.25 8.54
C LYS A 57 13.55 -11.47 7.17
N GLY A 58 14.79 -11.03 6.99
CA GLY A 58 15.58 -11.27 5.78
C GLY A 58 15.38 -10.24 4.66
N PHE A 59 14.63 -9.17 4.90
CA PHE A 59 14.50 -8.08 3.93
C PHE A 59 14.08 -6.78 4.62
N SER A 60 14.19 -5.67 3.88
CA SER A 60 13.74 -4.38 4.38
C SER A 60 12.31 -4.12 3.91
N PRO A 61 11.32 -4.15 4.81
CA PRO A 61 9.95 -3.78 4.46
C PRO A 61 9.85 -2.28 4.22
N LEU A 62 8.74 -1.84 3.63
CA LEU A 62 8.43 -0.43 3.57
C LEU A 62 8.19 0.11 4.98
N LYS A 63 8.42 1.39 5.15
CA LYS A 63 8.12 2.10 6.39
C LYS A 63 7.02 3.12 6.15
N ALA A 64 6.39 3.58 7.22
CA ALA A 64 5.33 4.59 7.11
C ALA A 64 5.83 5.84 6.37
N GLU A 65 7.09 6.23 6.58
CA GLU A 65 7.70 7.38 5.92
C GLU A 65 7.76 7.21 4.41
N ASP A 66 8.02 5.99 3.92
CA ASP A 66 8.05 5.71 2.49
C ASP A 66 6.69 5.95 1.85
N ILE A 67 5.63 5.52 2.52
CA ILE A 67 4.27 5.73 2.04
C ILE A 67 3.88 7.20 2.12
N ALA A 68 4.28 7.90 3.18
CA ALA A 68 4.02 9.33 3.33
C ALA A 68 4.66 10.13 2.20
N GLU A 69 5.88 9.79 1.79
CA GLU A 69 6.56 10.44 0.66
C GLU A 69 5.82 10.22 -0.65
N ILE A 70 5.29 9.01 -0.88
CA ILE A 70 4.51 8.70 -2.08
C ILE A 70 3.19 9.48 -2.09
N ILE A 71 2.53 9.60 -0.94
CA ILE A 71 1.32 10.40 -0.83
C ILE A 71 1.61 11.86 -1.14
N LEU A 72 2.70 12.40 -0.59
CA LEU A 72 3.10 13.79 -0.84
C LEU A 72 3.37 14.01 -2.34
N PHE A 73 4.09 13.10 -2.98
CA PHE A 73 4.32 13.15 -4.43
C PHE A 73 3.00 13.19 -5.19
N THR A 74 2.07 12.31 -4.84
CA THR A 74 0.79 12.16 -5.53
C THR A 74 -0.05 13.45 -5.44
N VAL A 75 -0.13 14.07 -4.26
CA VAL A 75 -0.97 15.26 -4.05
C VAL A 75 -0.30 16.56 -4.50
N THR A 76 0.99 16.54 -4.79
CA THR A 76 1.73 17.73 -5.23
C THR A 76 1.91 17.79 -6.75
N ARG A 77 1.34 16.88 -7.52
CA ARG A 77 1.42 16.93 -8.97
C ARG A 77 0.66 18.15 -9.52
N PRO A 78 1.05 18.64 -10.69
CA PRO A 78 0.35 19.76 -11.32
C PRO A 78 -1.15 19.49 -11.47
N GLY A 79 -1.94 20.55 -11.56
CA GLY A 79 -3.40 20.44 -11.57
C GLY A 79 -3.98 19.50 -12.63
N HIS A 80 -3.31 19.38 -13.79
CA HIS A 80 -3.78 18.54 -14.89
C HIS A 80 -3.30 17.08 -14.80
N VAL A 81 -2.53 16.75 -13.74
CA VAL A 81 -1.98 15.39 -13.57
C VAL A 81 -2.65 14.73 -12.38
N ASN A 82 -3.28 13.57 -12.60
CA ASN A 82 -3.82 12.72 -11.55
C ASN A 82 -3.11 11.36 -11.60
N VAL A 83 -2.35 11.04 -10.56
CA VAL A 83 -1.78 9.69 -10.40
C VAL A 83 -2.89 8.83 -9.80
N SER A 84 -3.57 8.08 -10.64
CA SER A 84 -4.82 7.42 -10.25
C SER A 84 -4.63 6.16 -9.42
N ASP A 85 -3.54 5.43 -9.64
CA ASP A 85 -3.31 4.15 -8.97
C ASP A 85 -1.81 3.91 -8.88
N LEU A 86 -1.33 3.57 -7.67
CA LEU A 86 0.09 3.44 -7.42
C LEU A 86 0.34 2.26 -6.49
N THR A 87 1.06 1.26 -6.97
CA THR A 87 1.50 0.12 -6.17
C THR A 87 2.95 0.34 -5.75
N VAL A 88 3.22 0.25 -4.45
CA VAL A 88 4.54 0.46 -3.88
C VAL A 88 4.94 -0.79 -3.12
N LEU A 89 6.01 -1.42 -3.55
CA LEU A 89 6.48 -2.69 -2.98
C LEU A 89 7.89 -2.53 -2.43
N PRO A 90 8.25 -3.25 -1.35
CA PRO A 90 9.66 -3.46 -1.04
C PRO A 90 10.33 -4.09 -2.25
N THR A 91 11.59 -3.78 -2.46
CA THR A 91 12.32 -4.35 -3.61
C THR A 91 12.27 -5.88 -3.63
N SER A 92 12.31 -6.49 -2.46
CA SER A 92 12.30 -7.95 -2.31
C SER A 92 10.93 -8.59 -2.57
N GLN A 93 9.86 -7.82 -2.58
CA GLN A 93 8.51 -8.34 -2.76
C GLN A 93 8.04 -8.18 -4.19
N ALA A 94 7.63 -9.30 -4.81
CA ALA A 94 7.09 -9.28 -6.17
C ALA A 94 5.57 -9.17 -6.20
N ASN A 95 4.90 -9.85 -5.27
CA ASN A 95 3.43 -9.79 -5.12
C ASN A 95 3.04 -10.21 -3.70
N ALA A 96 1.76 -10.47 -3.47
CA ALA A 96 1.23 -10.78 -2.14
C ALA A 96 1.90 -11.98 -1.46
N SER A 97 2.45 -12.93 -2.24
CA SER A 97 2.98 -14.18 -1.71
C SER A 97 4.45 -14.44 -2.05
N ILE A 98 5.07 -13.63 -2.91
CA ILE A 98 6.44 -13.85 -3.37
C ILE A 98 7.35 -12.77 -2.82
N VAL A 99 8.23 -13.17 -1.89
CA VAL A 99 9.26 -12.30 -1.29
C VAL A 99 10.59 -13.01 -1.39
N LYS A 100 11.58 -12.37 -2.03
CA LYS A 100 12.95 -12.88 -2.10
C LYS A 100 13.74 -12.29 -0.94
N LYS A 101 14.10 -13.12 0.02
CA LYS A 101 14.86 -12.69 1.19
C LYS A 101 16.36 -12.72 0.92
N ASP A 102 17.10 -12.02 1.77
CA ASP A 102 18.58 -12.01 1.79
C ASP A 102 19.22 -11.43 0.53
N LEU A 103 18.57 -10.41 -0.08
CA LEU A 103 19.11 -9.65 -1.20
C LEU A 103 20.05 -8.51 -0.78
N GLY A 104 20.13 -8.20 0.53
CA GLY A 104 20.94 -7.10 1.03
C GLY A 104 20.15 -5.81 1.25
N TYR A 105 18.87 -5.82 0.95
CA TYR A 105 17.94 -4.72 1.29
C TYR A 105 16.56 -5.20 1.64
#